data_dc3bd8d0874b3767921e577f8a3ccee7
#
_entry.id   dc3bd8d0874b3767921e577f8a3ccee7
#
_cell.length_a   1.000
_cell.length_b   1.000
_cell.length_c   1.000
_cell.angle_alpha   90.00
_cell.angle_beta   90.00
_cell.angle_gamma   90.00
#
_symmetry.space_group_name_H-M   'P 1'
#
loop_
_entity.id
_entity.type
_entity.pdbx_description
1 polymer ?
#
loop_
_entity_poly.entity_id
_entity_poly.type
_entity_poly.pdbx_seq_one_letter_code
_entity_poly.pdbx_strand_id
1 'polypeptide(L)'
;MTDFFKNVMHEFKLPLGNPVLIFSLILLIILLSPILLKRLNIPGIIGLIISGVIIGPHGLNLLAKNSAVDLFSTIGLLYIMFIAGLELDMNEFKTHRNKSLLFGFFTFVLPLGIGFPACYYFLGYNFNASFLTASMFATHTLLAYPIVSRFGISKNQAVAI
;
A
#
# COMPACT_ATOMS: atom_id res chain seq x y z
N MET A 1 -30.31 -18.50 -26.02
CA MET A 1 -29.11 -19.03 -25.27
C MET A 1 -27.79 -18.49 -25.83
N THR A 2 -27.66 -18.37 -27.14
CA THR A 2 -26.46 -17.78 -27.83
C THR A 2 -26.19 -16.31 -27.50
N ASP A 3 -27.21 -15.51 -27.29
CA ASP A 3 -27.04 -14.08 -26.98
C ASP A 3 -26.62 -13.83 -25.54
N PHE A 4 -27.06 -14.67 -24.62
CA PHE A 4 -26.58 -14.64 -23.23
C PHE A 4 -25.07 -14.94 -23.15
N PHE A 5 -24.60 -15.98 -23.83
CA PHE A 5 -23.16 -16.30 -23.89
C PHE A 5 -22.34 -15.20 -24.58
N LYS A 6 -22.86 -14.58 -25.65
CA LYS A 6 -22.20 -13.45 -26.31
C LYS A 6 -22.09 -12.24 -25.40
N ASN A 7 -23.13 -11.90 -24.66
CA ASN A 7 -23.12 -10.79 -23.71
C ASN A 7 -22.15 -11.05 -22.55
N VAL A 8 -22.15 -12.26 -21.99
CA VAL A 8 -21.20 -12.66 -20.94
C VAL A 8 -19.75 -12.59 -21.46
N MET A 9 -19.47 -13.10 -22.66
CA MET A 9 -18.15 -13.00 -23.27
C MET A 9 -17.71 -11.58 -23.57
N HIS A 10 -18.65 -10.67 -23.86
CA HIS A 10 -18.35 -9.26 -24.10
C HIS A 10 -17.93 -8.52 -22.81
N GLU A 11 -18.45 -8.94 -21.68
CA GLU A 11 -18.08 -8.43 -20.34
C GLU A 11 -16.64 -8.83 -19.93
N PHE A 12 -16.12 -9.94 -20.47
CA PHE A 12 -14.75 -10.43 -20.23
C PHE A 12 -13.70 -9.89 -21.19
N LYS A 13 -14.03 -8.85 -21.99
CA LYS A 13 -13.01 -8.19 -22.80
C LYS A 13 -11.99 -7.48 -21.92
N LEU A 14 -10.71 -7.72 -22.17
CA LEU A 14 -9.61 -7.09 -21.47
C LEU A 14 -9.30 -5.70 -22.09
N PRO A 15 -9.02 -4.70 -21.27
CA PRO A 15 -9.11 -4.67 -19.80
C PRO A 15 -10.55 -4.69 -19.30
N LEU A 16 -10.77 -5.29 -18.12
CA LEU A 16 -12.11 -5.40 -17.53
C LEU A 16 -12.72 -4.02 -17.29
N GLY A 17 -13.92 -3.80 -17.84
CA GLY A 17 -14.66 -2.54 -17.72
C GLY A 17 -15.77 -2.58 -16.66
N ASN A 18 -16.29 -3.77 -16.34
CA ASN A 18 -17.40 -3.92 -15.40
C ASN A 18 -16.92 -3.80 -13.95
N PRO A 19 -17.43 -2.83 -13.15
CA PRO A 19 -17.01 -2.63 -11.76
C PRO A 19 -17.21 -3.85 -10.87
N VAL A 20 -18.25 -4.66 -11.12
CA VAL A 20 -18.53 -5.88 -10.34
C VAL A 20 -17.45 -6.94 -10.57
N LEU A 21 -17.03 -7.14 -11.83
CA LEU A 21 -15.98 -8.08 -12.18
C LEU A 21 -14.63 -7.63 -11.60
N ILE A 22 -14.34 -6.33 -11.67
CA ILE A 22 -13.15 -5.73 -11.07
C ILE A 22 -13.12 -5.98 -9.57
N PHE A 23 -14.21 -5.71 -8.88
CA PHE A 23 -14.33 -5.94 -7.44
C PHE A 23 -14.15 -7.41 -7.08
N SER A 24 -14.83 -8.30 -7.80
CA SER A 24 -14.72 -9.75 -7.60
C SER A 24 -13.30 -10.26 -7.79
N LEU A 25 -12.60 -9.76 -8.82
CA LEU A 25 -11.19 -10.11 -9.08
C LEU A 25 -10.28 -9.61 -7.96
N ILE A 26 -10.47 -8.39 -7.48
CA ILE A 26 -9.71 -7.83 -6.36
C ILE A 26 -9.92 -8.66 -5.10
N LEU A 27 -11.16 -9.02 -4.76
CA LEU A 27 -11.45 -9.88 -3.60
C LEU A 27 -10.79 -11.26 -3.71
N LEU A 28 -10.84 -11.86 -4.90
CA LEU A 28 -10.22 -13.16 -5.16
C LEU A 28 -8.70 -13.09 -4.96
N ILE A 29 -8.06 -12.01 -5.40
CA ILE A 29 -6.62 -11.79 -5.22
C ILE A 29 -6.27 -11.55 -3.76
N ILE A 30 -7.07 -10.75 -3.04
CA ILE A 30 -6.89 -10.52 -1.60
C ILE A 30 -6.96 -11.84 -0.83
N LEU A 31 -7.83 -12.75 -1.23
CA LEU A 31 -7.97 -14.06 -0.62
C LEU A 31 -6.82 -15.01 -1.00
N LEU A 32 -6.52 -15.14 -2.30
CA LEU A 32 -5.57 -16.15 -2.80
C LEU A 32 -4.12 -15.74 -2.61
N SER A 33 -3.75 -14.48 -2.77
CA SER A 33 -2.36 -14.03 -2.72
C SER A 33 -1.66 -14.39 -1.40
N PRO A 34 -2.23 -14.12 -0.21
CA PRO A 34 -1.59 -14.50 1.05
C PRO A 34 -1.50 -16.02 1.23
N ILE A 35 -2.49 -16.78 0.74
CA ILE A 35 -2.51 -18.24 0.86
C ILE A 35 -1.39 -18.85 0.02
N LEU A 36 -1.25 -18.42 -1.23
CA LEU A 36 -0.23 -18.92 -2.14
C LEU A 36 1.19 -18.56 -1.67
N LEU A 37 1.37 -17.30 -1.22
CA LEU A 37 2.71 -16.84 -0.83
C LEU A 37 3.11 -17.22 0.59
N LYS A 38 2.16 -17.68 1.43
CA LYS A 38 2.49 -18.27 2.73
C LYS A 38 3.43 -19.46 2.61
N ARG A 39 3.31 -20.24 1.53
CA ARG A 39 4.22 -21.37 1.24
C ARG A 39 5.65 -20.94 0.95
N LEU A 40 5.84 -19.71 0.50
CA LEU A 40 7.15 -19.11 0.19
C LEU A 40 7.73 -18.29 1.35
N ASN A 41 7.09 -18.28 2.52
CA ASN A 41 7.43 -17.43 3.66
C ASN A 41 7.48 -15.92 3.35
N ILE A 42 6.75 -15.49 2.32
CA ILE A 42 6.67 -14.09 1.91
C ILE A 42 5.52 -13.41 2.68
N PRO A 43 5.74 -12.21 3.26
CA PRO A 43 4.68 -11.44 3.88
C PRO A 43 3.53 -11.18 2.90
N GLY A 44 2.27 -11.37 3.35
CA GLY A 44 1.09 -11.27 2.48
C GLY A 44 0.95 -9.93 1.75
N ILE A 45 1.42 -8.82 2.35
CA ILE A 45 1.42 -7.49 1.74
C ILE A 45 2.28 -7.45 0.48
N ILE A 46 3.48 -8.06 0.51
CA ILE A 46 4.36 -8.15 -0.66
C ILE A 46 3.66 -8.94 -1.77
N GLY A 47 2.97 -10.01 -1.39
CA GLY A 47 2.18 -10.79 -2.32
C GLY A 47 1.08 -9.99 -3.02
N LEU A 48 0.37 -9.16 -2.29
CA LEU A 48 -0.66 -8.27 -2.85
C LEU A 48 -0.06 -7.25 -3.82
N ILE A 49 1.10 -6.67 -3.49
CA ILE A 49 1.81 -5.73 -4.37
C ILE A 49 2.23 -6.43 -5.67
N ILE A 50 2.85 -7.60 -5.56
CA ILE A 50 3.27 -8.40 -6.75
C ILE A 50 2.06 -8.76 -7.60
N SER A 51 0.97 -9.23 -6.98
CA SER A 51 -0.27 -9.53 -7.69
C SER A 51 -0.82 -8.31 -8.43
N GLY A 52 -0.80 -7.13 -7.78
CA GLY A 52 -1.22 -5.87 -8.38
C GLY A 52 -0.37 -5.48 -9.60
N VAL A 53 0.95 -5.69 -9.53
CA VAL A 53 1.86 -5.46 -10.68
C VAL A 53 1.54 -6.41 -11.83
N ILE A 54 1.28 -7.69 -11.54
CA ILE A 54 0.98 -8.70 -12.58
C ILE A 54 -0.33 -8.38 -13.30
N ILE A 55 -1.40 -8.06 -12.56
CA ILE A 55 -2.73 -7.83 -13.16
C ILE A 55 -2.94 -6.40 -13.68
N GLY A 56 -2.06 -5.49 -13.27
CA GLY A 56 -2.12 -4.07 -13.63
C GLY A 56 -1.80 -3.77 -15.10
N PRO A 57 -1.86 -2.48 -15.48
CA PRO A 57 -1.71 -2.04 -16.87
C PRO A 57 -0.31 -2.33 -17.48
N HIS A 58 0.71 -2.48 -16.63
CA HIS A 58 2.07 -2.79 -17.07
C HIS A 58 2.38 -4.31 -17.03
N GLY A 59 1.46 -5.14 -16.56
CA GLY A 59 1.57 -6.59 -16.57
C GLY A 59 0.60 -7.22 -17.58
N LEU A 60 -0.33 -8.04 -17.12
CA LEU A 60 -1.32 -8.73 -17.96
C LEU A 60 -2.45 -7.82 -18.48
N ASN A 61 -2.49 -6.55 -18.07
CA ASN A 61 -3.51 -5.57 -18.42
C ASN A 61 -4.96 -6.07 -18.19
N LEU A 62 -5.15 -6.86 -17.13
CA LEU A 62 -6.47 -7.34 -16.70
C LEU A 62 -7.29 -6.19 -16.09
N LEU A 63 -6.62 -5.35 -15.30
CA LEU A 63 -7.19 -4.16 -14.68
C LEU A 63 -6.55 -2.91 -15.27
N ALA A 64 -7.33 -2.12 -16.00
CA ALA A 64 -6.93 -0.76 -16.34
C ALA A 64 -7.20 0.18 -15.15
N LYS A 65 -6.46 1.29 -15.12
CA LYS A 65 -6.76 2.39 -14.19
C LYS A 65 -8.14 2.97 -14.53
N ASN A 66 -9.10 2.81 -13.62
CA ASN A 66 -10.43 3.34 -13.76
C ASN A 66 -10.96 3.87 -12.42
N SER A 67 -12.09 4.57 -12.46
CA SER A 67 -12.70 5.18 -11.27
C SER A 67 -13.06 4.17 -10.17
N ALA A 68 -13.39 2.92 -10.51
CA ALA A 68 -13.66 1.89 -9.50
C ALA A 68 -12.41 1.49 -8.73
N VAL A 69 -11.29 1.26 -9.42
CA VAL A 69 -10.00 0.95 -8.77
C VAL A 69 -9.53 2.12 -7.90
N ASP A 70 -9.64 3.35 -8.40
CA ASP A 70 -9.26 4.56 -7.65
C ASP A 70 -10.14 4.74 -6.40
N LEU A 71 -11.45 4.48 -6.50
CA LEU A 71 -12.36 4.55 -5.37
C LEU A 71 -12.00 3.51 -4.29
N PHE A 72 -11.79 2.24 -4.66
CA PHE A 72 -11.44 1.19 -3.71
C PHE A 72 -10.08 1.42 -3.05
N SER A 73 -9.10 1.91 -3.79
CA SER A 73 -7.78 2.25 -3.23
C SER A 73 -7.87 3.41 -2.24
N THR A 74 -8.66 4.44 -2.55
CA THR A 74 -8.89 5.58 -1.66
C THR A 74 -9.62 5.17 -0.37
N ILE A 75 -10.69 4.37 -0.49
CA ILE A 75 -11.42 3.84 0.67
C ILE A 75 -10.49 2.97 1.54
N GLY A 76 -9.69 2.09 0.92
CA GLY A 76 -8.72 1.25 1.62
C GLY A 76 -7.68 2.07 2.38
N LEU A 77 -7.15 3.13 1.76
CA LEU A 77 -6.21 4.05 2.39
C LEU A 77 -6.84 4.74 3.60
N LEU A 78 -8.03 5.33 3.44
CA LEU A 78 -8.75 5.99 4.52
C LEU A 78 -9.07 5.03 5.67
N TYR A 79 -9.45 3.79 5.35
CA TYR A 79 -9.73 2.76 6.34
C TYR A 79 -8.49 2.39 7.18
N ILE A 80 -7.33 2.19 6.53
CA ILE A 80 -6.07 1.91 7.24
C ILE A 80 -5.70 3.08 8.15
N MET A 81 -5.80 4.31 7.67
CA MET A 81 -5.52 5.51 8.46
C MET A 81 -6.47 5.64 9.67
N PHE A 82 -7.75 5.33 9.46
CA PHE A 82 -8.75 5.36 10.53
C PHE A 82 -8.45 4.33 11.62
N ILE A 83 -8.19 3.08 11.24
CA ILE A 83 -7.83 2.02 12.19
C ILE A 83 -6.54 2.35 12.95
N ALA A 84 -5.52 2.83 12.25
CA ALA A 84 -4.28 3.26 12.88
C ALA A 84 -4.50 4.39 13.91
N GLY A 85 -5.40 5.34 13.58
CA GLY A 85 -5.78 6.40 14.51
C GLY A 85 -6.54 5.89 15.74
N LEU A 86 -7.38 4.87 15.60
CA LEU A 86 -8.11 4.25 16.74
C LEU A 86 -7.19 3.43 17.67
N GLU A 87 -6.17 2.79 17.12
CA GLU A 87 -5.22 1.99 17.91
C GLU A 87 -4.15 2.82 18.63
N LEU A 88 -4.07 4.12 18.33
CA LEU A 88 -3.09 5.02 18.94
C LEU A 88 -3.43 5.28 20.42
N ASP A 89 -2.57 4.81 21.34
CA ASP A 89 -2.73 5.10 22.76
C ASP A 89 -2.26 6.51 23.10
N MET A 90 -3.22 7.40 23.28
CA MET A 90 -2.97 8.81 23.60
C MET A 90 -2.26 9.02 24.95
N ASN A 91 -2.38 8.10 25.89
CA ASN A 91 -1.71 8.22 27.19
C ASN A 91 -0.23 7.86 27.05
N GLU A 92 0.08 6.78 26.35
CA GLU A 92 1.45 6.40 25.98
C GLU A 92 2.14 7.51 25.18
N PHE A 93 1.44 8.05 24.18
CA PHE A 93 1.97 9.16 23.37
C PHE A 93 2.28 10.41 24.22
N LYS A 94 1.39 10.82 25.15
CA LYS A 94 1.61 11.95 26.04
C LYS A 94 2.78 11.71 27.00
N THR A 95 2.92 10.51 27.52
CA THR A 95 3.98 10.14 28.44
C THR A 95 5.36 10.18 27.76
N HIS A 96 5.45 9.77 26.51
CA HIS A 96 6.71 9.66 25.78
C HIS A 96 6.87 10.68 24.63
N ARG A 97 6.08 11.76 24.61
CA ARG A 97 5.98 12.71 23.49
C ARG A 97 7.32 13.22 22.99
N ASN A 98 8.27 13.53 23.90
CA ASN A 98 9.57 14.06 23.50
C ASN A 98 10.41 13.02 22.76
N LYS A 99 10.35 11.76 23.22
CA LYS A 99 11.04 10.63 22.55
C LYS A 99 10.40 10.33 21.21
N SER A 100 9.07 10.31 21.15
CA SER A 100 8.30 10.08 19.93
C SER A 100 8.55 11.17 18.88
N LEU A 101 8.58 12.44 19.30
CA LEU A 101 8.89 13.57 18.41
C LEU A 101 10.33 13.49 17.87
N LEU A 102 11.29 13.18 18.74
CA LEU A 102 12.69 13.05 18.35
C LEU A 102 12.86 11.87 17.38
N PHE A 103 12.26 10.74 17.69
CA PHE A 103 12.28 9.56 16.84
C PHE A 103 11.63 9.84 15.48
N GLY A 104 10.42 10.41 15.46
CA GLY A 104 9.72 10.79 14.23
C GLY A 104 10.53 11.77 13.38
N PHE A 105 11.17 12.76 14.01
CA PHE A 105 12.03 13.71 13.32
C PHE A 105 13.21 13.00 12.63
N PHE A 106 13.95 12.15 13.34
CA PHE A 106 15.05 11.43 12.73
C PHE A 106 14.61 10.42 11.69
N THR A 107 13.50 9.72 11.91
CA THR A 107 12.93 8.75 10.96
C THR A 107 12.50 9.42 9.65
N PHE A 108 12.13 10.70 9.70
CA PHE A 108 11.81 11.48 8.51
C PHE A 108 13.04 12.12 7.88
N VAL A 109 13.87 12.80 8.69
CA VAL A 109 15.01 13.59 8.19
C VAL A 109 16.14 12.73 7.62
N LEU A 110 16.44 11.57 8.23
CA LEU A 110 17.52 10.71 7.75
C LEU A 110 17.24 10.15 6.35
N PRO A 111 16.09 9.49 6.08
CA PRO A 111 15.80 9.03 4.72
C PRO A 111 15.67 10.17 3.71
N LEU A 112 15.08 11.30 4.12
CA LEU A 112 14.99 12.48 3.27
C LEU A 112 16.39 13.03 2.92
N GLY A 113 17.27 13.15 3.94
CA GLY A 113 18.62 13.68 3.78
C GLY A 113 19.55 12.78 2.96
N ILE A 114 19.32 11.48 2.95
CA ILE A 114 20.06 10.54 2.09
C ILE A 114 19.39 10.43 0.71
N GLY A 115 18.07 10.34 0.69
CA GLY A 115 17.30 10.17 -0.54
C GLY A 115 17.36 11.38 -1.47
N PHE A 116 17.33 12.61 -0.91
CA PHE A 116 17.40 13.82 -1.72
C PHE A 116 18.69 13.92 -2.54
N PRO A 117 19.90 13.85 -1.95
CA PRO A 117 21.15 13.84 -2.73
C PRO A 117 21.22 12.67 -3.72
N ALA A 118 20.76 11.49 -3.31
CA ALA A 118 20.71 10.34 -4.21
C ALA A 118 19.86 10.61 -5.45
N CYS A 119 18.66 11.14 -5.29
CA CYS A 119 17.79 11.49 -6.42
C CYS A 119 18.36 12.63 -7.26
N TYR A 120 18.94 13.63 -6.64
CA TYR A 120 19.46 14.81 -7.31
C TYR A 120 20.74 14.52 -8.11
N TYR A 121 21.75 13.86 -7.49
CA TYR A 121 23.06 13.65 -8.11
C TYR A 121 23.16 12.34 -8.91
N PHE A 122 22.51 11.24 -8.45
CA PHE A 122 22.63 9.95 -9.15
C PHE A 122 21.53 9.73 -10.18
N LEU A 123 20.27 10.13 -9.90
CA LEU A 123 19.17 9.97 -10.85
C LEU A 123 18.99 11.19 -11.78
N GLY A 124 19.66 12.32 -11.49
CA GLY A 124 19.59 13.52 -12.32
C GLY A 124 18.24 14.23 -12.29
N TYR A 125 17.45 14.02 -11.24
CA TYR A 125 16.15 14.67 -11.09
C TYR A 125 16.32 16.15 -10.77
N ASN A 126 15.34 16.99 -11.17
CA ASN A 126 15.30 18.37 -10.74
C ASN A 126 15.01 18.49 -9.23
N PHE A 127 15.26 19.65 -8.64
CA PHE A 127 15.11 19.89 -7.19
C PHE A 127 13.75 19.43 -6.66
N ASN A 128 12.65 19.83 -7.31
CA ASN A 128 11.29 19.51 -6.84
C ASN A 128 10.98 18.01 -6.92
N ALA A 129 11.39 17.34 -8.00
CA ALA A 129 11.19 15.91 -8.14
C ALA A 129 12.05 15.11 -7.15
N SER A 130 13.30 15.54 -6.92
CA SER A 130 14.19 14.93 -5.93
C SER A 130 13.62 15.03 -4.52
N PHE A 131 13.11 16.21 -4.14
CA PHE A 131 12.50 16.45 -2.85
C PHE A 131 11.23 15.60 -2.66
N LEU A 132 10.35 15.56 -3.68
CA LEU A 132 9.13 14.76 -3.65
C LEU A 132 9.45 13.27 -3.53
N THR A 133 10.38 12.76 -4.33
CA THR A 133 10.78 11.35 -4.31
C THR A 133 11.42 10.96 -2.98
N ALA A 134 12.32 11.80 -2.45
CA ALA A 134 12.94 11.57 -1.16
C ALA A 134 11.93 11.59 0.00
N SER A 135 10.91 12.45 -0.05
CA SER A 135 9.84 12.49 0.95
C SER A 135 8.99 11.21 0.93
N MET A 136 8.79 10.60 -0.25
CA MET A 136 8.11 9.31 -0.35
C MET A 136 8.88 8.18 0.34
N PHE A 137 10.22 8.18 0.28
CA PHE A 137 11.05 7.20 1.00
C PHE A 137 11.02 7.41 2.52
N ALA A 138 10.76 8.63 2.98
CA ALA A 138 10.66 8.94 4.40
C ALA A 138 9.31 8.53 5.02
N THR A 139 8.30 8.20 4.21
CA THR A 139 6.96 7.83 4.67
C THR A 139 6.66 6.36 4.38
N HIS A 140 6.77 5.51 5.40
CA HIS A 140 6.55 4.05 5.29
C HIS A 140 5.54 3.51 6.31
N THR A 141 4.82 4.38 7.00
CA THR A 141 3.86 4.02 8.06
C THR A 141 2.77 3.07 7.56
N LEU A 142 2.26 3.29 6.35
CA LEU A 142 1.21 2.45 5.76
C LEU A 142 1.64 0.99 5.57
N LEU A 143 2.94 0.74 5.37
CA LEU A 143 3.47 -0.60 5.18
C LEU A 143 3.87 -1.25 6.52
N ALA A 144 4.48 -0.48 7.41
CA ALA A 144 4.98 -0.96 8.68
C ALA A 144 3.87 -1.33 9.65
N TYR A 145 2.82 -0.49 9.74
CA TYR A 145 1.74 -0.67 10.68
C TYR A 145 1.00 -2.03 10.58
N PRO A 146 0.52 -2.49 9.41
CA PRO A 146 -0.11 -3.81 9.29
C PRO A 146 0.82 -4.97 9.65
N ILE A 147 2.11 -4.84 9.42
CA ILE A 147 3.11 -5.87 9.78
C ILE A 147 3.25 -5.95 11.30
N VAL A 148 3.42 -4.81 11.96
CA VAL A 148 3.57 -4.69 13.41
C VAL A 148 2.33 -5.18 14.14
N SER A 149 1.14 -4.77 13.67
CA SER A 149 -0.15 -5.20 14.21
C SER A 149 -0.34 -6.72 14.08
N ARG A 150 0.04 -7.30 12.94
CA ARG A 150 -0.04 -8.76 12.72
C ARG A 150 0.85 -9.57 13.67
N PHE A 151 1.99 -9.04 14.07
CA PHE A 151 2.88 -9.69 15.05
C PHE A 151 2.48 -9.42 16.51
N GLY A 152 1.44 -8.62 16.76
CA GLY A 152 0.94 -8.28 18.09
C GLY A 152 1.92 -7.44 18.91
N ILE A 153 2.90 -6.82 18.28
CA ILE A 153 3.94 -6.01 18.93
C ILE A 153 3.64 -4.51 18.90
N SER A 154 2.46 -4.11 18.40
CA SER A 154 2.03 -2.70 18.33
C SER A 154 1.97 -2.02 19.70
N LYS A 155 1.77 -2.79 20.77
CA LYS A 155 1.77 -2.30 22.17
C LYS A 155 3.15 -2.33 22.83
N ASN A 156 4.19 -2.80 22.15
CA ASN A 156 5.55 -2.74 22.69
C ASN A 156 6.03 -1.30 22.70
N GLN A 157 6.59 -0.84 23.82
CA GLN A 157 7.06 0.54 24.00
C GLN A 157 8.02 1.01 22.90
N ALA A 158 8.90 0.11 22.42
CA ALA A 158 9.83 0.42 21.34
C ALA A 158 9.16 0.60 19.96
N VAL A 159 7.93 0.15 19.80
CA VAL A 159 7.15 0.20 18.55
C VAL A 159 6.07 1.27 18.63
N ALA A 160 5.54 1.54 19.83
CA ALA A 160 4.54 2.57 20.08
C ALA A 160 5.10 4.01 20.08
N ILE A 161 6.42 4.16 20.12
CA ILE A 161 7.16 5.43 19.97
C ILE A 161 7.35 5.76 18.49
#